data_ba240a8d2dcdcc9229f1a89d977f0925
#
_entry.id   ba240a8d2dcdcc9229f1a89d977f0925
#
_cell.length_a   1.000
_cell.length_b   1.000
_cell.length_c   1.000
_cell.angle_alpha   90.00
_cell.angle_beta   90.00
_cell.angle_gamma   90.00
#
_symmetry.space_group_name_H-M   'P 1'
#
loop_
_entity.id
_entity.type
_entity.pdbx_description
1 polymer ?
#
loop_
_entity_poly.entity_id
_entity_poly.type
_entity_poly.pdbx_seq_one_letter_code
_entity_poly.pdbx_strand_id
1 'polypeptide(L)'
;GIGDMVSKITALYDWIFEEKHGAGVVNDFAVMVAKKAVNSFVRTPYESIKDELFLKELVDSLAMSGIANEIAGSSAPTSGSEHLISHALDKILEHPQLHGIQVGIATYIMSVVQNHRYVRVCTVLKRTGFFDYAATLGMR
;
A
#
# COMPACT_ATOMS: atom_id res chain seq x y z
N GLY A 1 -1.25 0.60 -9.16
CA GLY A 1 -1.05 -0.72 -8.53
C GLY A 1 0.11 -0.76 -7.54
N ILE A 2 1.28 -0.19 -7.86
CA ILE A 2 2.47 -0.24 -6.97
C ILE A 2 2.16 0.44 -5.62
N GLY A 3 1.61 1.64 -5.63
CA GLY A 3 1.22 2.35 -4.42
C GLY A 3 0.22 1.57 -3.58
N ASP A 4 -0.81 1.01 -4.21
CA ASP A 4 -1.80 0.17 -3.54
C ASP A 4 -1.18 -1.11 -2.96
N MET A 5 -0.19 -1.68 -3.64
CA MET A 5 0.44 -2.89 -3.11
C MET A 5 1.30 -2.59 -1.88
N VAL A 6 2.08 -1.52 -1.91
CA VAL A 6 2.96 -1.12 -0.80
C VAL A 6 2.14 -0.64 0.41
N SER A 7 0.94 -0.10 0.19
CA SER A 7 0.04 0.38 1.27
C SER A 7 -0.35 -0.69 2.28
N LYS A 8 -0.25 -1.98 1.92
CA LYS A 8 -0.55 -3.09 2.85
C LYS A 8 0.37 -3.06 4.08
N ILE A 9 1.57 -2.51 3.96
CA ILE A 9 2.51 -2.38 5.08
C ILE A 9 1.92 -1.46 6.15
N THR A 10 1.41 -0.30 5.78
CA THR A 10 0.80 0.68 6.70
C THR A 10 -0.59 0.27 7.15
N ALA A 11 -1.40 -0.28 6.25
CA ALA A 11 -2.74 -0.75 6.56
C ALA A 11 -2.75 -1.87 7.61
N LEU A 12 -1.87 -2.85 7.49
CA LEU A 12 -1.76 -3.93 8.47
C LEU A 12 -1.30 -3.41 9.83
N TYR A 13 -0.39 -2.43 9.83
CA TYR A 13 0.01 -1.77 11.07
C TYR A 13 -1.18 -1.08 11.75
N ASP A 14 -1.96 -0.31 11.01
CA ASP A 14 -3.14 0.38 11.53
C ASP A 14 -4.16 -0.60 12.09
N TRP A 15 -4.46 -1.68 11.38
CA TRP A 15 -5.43 -2.67 11.82
C TRP A 15 -5.03 -3.35 13.13
N ILE A 16 -3.75 -3.74 13.25
CA ILE A 16 -3.20 -4.30 14.49
C ILE A 16 -3.20 -3.26 15.62
N PHE A 17 -2.90 -2.01 15.30
CA PHE A 17 -2.93 -0.91 16.25
C PHE A 17 -4.36 -0.67 16.78
N GLU A 18 -5.36 -0.67 15.91
CA GLU A 18 -6.76 -0.54 16.27
C GLU A 18 -7.20 -1.65 17.24
N GLU A 19 -6.85 -2.90 16.97
CA GLU A 19 -7.16 -4.02 17.88
C GLU A 19 -6.55 -3.81 19.26
N LYS A 20 -5.29 -3.41 19.34
CA LYS A 20 -4.59 -3.14 20.60
C LYS A 20 -5.26 -2.03 21.42
N HIS A 21 -5.98 -1.13 20.77
CA HIS A 21 -6.70 -0.02 21.40
C HIS A 21 -8.22 -0.26 21.49
N GLY A 22 -8.67 -1.48 21.27
CA GLY A 22 -10.06 -1.88 21.42
C GLY A 22 -11.02 -1.37 20.34
N ALA A 23 -10.48 -0.90 19.20
CA ALA A 23 -11.26 -0.30 18.13
C ALA A 23 -11.57 -1.26 16.97
N GLY A 24 -11.10 -2.51 17.01
CA GLY A 24 -11.34 -3.49 15.97
C GLY A 24 -10.92 -4.89 16.37
N VAL A 25 -11.18 -5.85 15.50
CA VAL A 25 -10.78 -7.26 15.66
C VAL A 25 -9.97 -7.68 14.43
N VAL A 26 -8.77 -8.17 14.67
CA VAL A 26 -7.88 -8.65 13.61
C VAL A 26 -8.16 -10.13 13.31
N ASN A 27 -8.23 -10.45 12.02
CA ASN A 27 -8.23 -11.84 11.55
C ASN A 27 -6.78 -12.22 11.19
N ASP A 28 -6.18 -13.09 11.99
CA ASP A 28 -4.77 -13.47 11.82
C ASP A 28 -4.47 -14.12 10.47
N PHE A 29 -5.41 -14.87 9.92
CA PHE A 29 -5.25 -15.50 8.62
C PHE A 29 -5.25 -14.45 7.48
N ALA A 30 -6.14 -13.46 7.56
CA ALA A 30 -6.15 -12.35 6.61
C ALA A 30 -4.85 -11.52 6.69
N VAL A 31 -4.34 -11.28 7.90
CA VAL A 31 -3.02 -10.63 8.09
C VAL A 31 -1.92 -11.43 7.41
N MET A 32 -1.89 -12.74 7.62
CA MET A 32 -0.89 -13.62 7.01
C MET A 32 -0.94 -13.55 5.49
N VAL A 33 -2.11 -13.63 4.89
CA VAL A 33 -2.29 -13.58 3.43
C VAL A 33 -1.84 -12.24 2.87
N ALA A 34 -2.30 -11.12 3.43
CA ALA A 34 -1.90 -9.78 2.99
C ALA A 34 -0.39 -9.53 3.16
N LYS A 35 0.17 -9.98 4.27
CA LYS A 35 1.60 -9.87 4.56
C LYS A 35 2.46 -10.68 3.59
N LYS A 36 2.03 -11.87 3.25
CA LYS A 36 2.68 -12.70 2.22
C LYS A 36 2.64 -12.03 0.85
N ALA A 37 1.50 -11.50 0.46
CA ALA A 37 1.32 -10.80 -0.81
C ALA A 37 2.28 -9.62 -0.95
N VAL A 38 2.31 -8.70 0.01
CA VAL A 38 3.20 -7.53 -0.07
C VAL A 38 4.67 -7.91 0.02
N ASN A 39 5.05 -8.89 0.84
CA ASN A 39 6.43 -9.34 0.94
C ASN A 39 6.91 -10.03 -0.34
N SER A 40 6.07 -10.82 -0.99
CA SER A 40 6.37 -11.44 -2.28
C SER A 40 6.64 -10.36 -3.33
N PHE A 41 5.73 -9.41 -3.46
CA PHE A 41 5.88 -8.29 -4.39
C PHE A 41 7.15 -7.48 -4.14
N VAL A 42 7.41 -7.07 -2.89
CA VAL A 42 8.57 -6.23 -2.53
C VAL A 42 9.90 -6.94 -2.79
N ARG A 43 9.93 -8.26 -2.68
CA ARG A 43 11.14 -9.08 -2.87
C ARG A 43 11.36 -9.57 -4.30
N THR A 44 10.38 -9.40 -5.18
CA THR A 44 10.51 -9.84 -6.57
C THR A 44 11.61 -9.05 -7.27
N PRO A 45 12.65 -9.71 -7.80
CA PRO A 45 13.68 -9.05 -8.58
C PRO A 45 13.14 -8.65 -9.95
N TYR A 46 13.57 -7.50 -10.48
CA TYR A 46 13.25 -7.03 -11.82
C TYR A 46 14.26 -6.01 -12.28
N GLU A 47 14.41 -5.86 -13.60
CA GLU A 47 15.24 -4.84 -14.22
C GLU A 47 14.41 -3.61 -14.64
N SER A 48 13.14 -3.83 -14.98
CA SER A 48 12.19 -2.80 -15.40
C SER A 48 10.80 -3.09 -14.88
N ILE A 49 10.03 -2.06 -14.53
CA ILE A 49 8.60 -2.19 -14.18
C ILE A 49 7.74 -2.66 -15.37
N LYS A 50 8.32 -2.72 -16.58
CA LYS A 50 7.68 -3.27 -17.77
C LYS A 50 7.94 -4.77 -17.94
N ASP A 51 8.78 -5.36 -17.09
CA ASP A 51 9.03 -6.80 -17.14
C ASP A 51 7.75 -7.58 -16.90
N GLU A 52 7.52 -8.58 -17.72
CA GLU A 52 6.34 -9.42 -17.62
C GLU A 52 6.25 -10.13 -16.27
N LEU A 53 7.39 -10.60 -15.75
CA LEU A 53 7.45 -11.22 -14.42
C LEU A 53 7.06 -10.24 -13.32
N PHE A 54 7.52 -8.98 -13.39
CA PHE A 54 7.14 -7.94 -12.43
C PHE A 54 5.64 -7.65 -12.49
N LEU A 55 5.10 -7.47 -13.69
CA LEU A 55 3.68 -7.19 -13.89
C LEU A 55 2.80 -8.36 -13.40
N LYS A 56 3.21 -9.59 -13.69
CA LYS A 56 2.53 -10.77 -13.20
C LYS A 56 2.51 -10.81 -11.68
N GLU A 57 3.64 -10.63 -11.04
CA GLU A 57 3.75 -10.62 -9.57
C GLU A 57 2.91 -9.51 -8.94
N LEU A 58 2.87 -8.33 -9.55
CA LEU A 58 2.02 -7.22 -9.10
C LEU A 58 0.54 -7.61 -9.15
N VAL A 59 0.08 -8.18 -10.24
CA VAL A 59 -1.32 -8.60 -10.42
C VAL A 59 -1.67 -9.73 -9.44
N ASP A 60 -0.83 -10.74 -9.33
CA ASP A 60 -1.03 -11.87 -8.42
C ASP A 60 -1.09 -11.39 -6.95
N SER A 61 -0.21 -10.48 -6.58
CA SER A 61 -0.17 -9.93 -5.22
C SER A 61 -1.39 -9.04 -4.91
N LEU A 62 -1.87 -8.27 -5.88
CA LEU A 62 -3.10 -7.50 -5.75
C LEU A 62 -4.32 -8.43 -5.60
N ALA A 63 -4.38 -9.51 -6.37
CA ALA A 63 -5.45 -10.52 -6.25
C ALA A 63 -5.43 -11.19 -4.87
N MET A 64 -4.27 -11.57 -4.36
CA MET A 64 -4.12 -12.13 -3.01
C MET A 64 -4.54 -11.14 -1.92
N SER A 65 -4.28 -9.86 -2.12
CA SER A 65 -4.75 -8.80 -1.20
C SER A 65 -6.27 -8.72 -1.18
N GLY A 66 -6.92 -8.88 -2.33
CA GLY A 66 -8.38 -8.98 -2.42
C GLY A 66 -8.94 -10.18 -1.65
N ILE A 67 -8.27 -11.34 -1.74
CA ILE A 67 -8.63 -12.54 -0.97
C ILE A 67 -8.52 -12.27 0.54
N ALA A 68 -7.48 -11.53 0.98
CA ALA A 68 -7.36 -11.14 2.38
C ALA A 68 -8.55 -10.31 2.86
N ASN A 69 -9.06 -9.40 2.03
CA ASN A 69 -10.26 -8.62 2.34
C ASN A 69 -11.52 -9.50 2.46
N GLU A 70 -11.68 -10.47 1.56
CA GLU A 70 -12.78 -11.44 1.65
C GLU A 70 -12.73 -12.24 2.96
N ILE A 71 -11.56 -12.72 3.34
CA ILE A 71 -11.35 -13.45 4.61
C ILE A 71 -11.68 -12.57 5.81
N ALA A 72 -11.26 -11.33 5.79
CA ALA A 72 -11.50 -10.37 6.88
C ALA A 72 -12.96 -9.86 6.92
N GLY A 73 -13.68 -9.94 5.82
CA GLY A 73 -15.01 -9.34 5.68
C GLY A 73 -14.98 -7.80 5.62
N SER A 74 -13.83 -7.21 5.36
CA SER A 74 -13.64 -5.76 5.26
C SER A 74 -12.36 -5.43 4.49
N SER A 75 -12.16 -4.15 4.15
CA SER A 75 -10.94 -3.68 3.52
C SER A 75 -9.79 -3.37 4.51
N ALA A 76 -9.96 -3.62 5.79
CA ALA A 76 -8.95 -3.32 6.81
C ALA A 76 -7.56 -3.90 6.51
N PRO A 77 -7.41 -5.13 5.96
CA PRO A 77 -6.09 -5.67 5.61
C PRO A 77 -5.34 -4.87 4.56
N THR A 78 -6.05 -4.07 3.76
CA THR A 78 -5.48 -3.40 2.58
C THR A 78 -5.65 -1.90 2.57
N SER A 79 -6.48 -1.34 3.44
CA SER A 79 -6.84 0.09 3.46
C SER A 79 -6.85 0.61 4.89
N GLY A 80 -5.85 1.41 5.22
CA GLY A 80 -5.71 2.07 6.51
C GLY A 80 -5.71 3.60 6.36
N SER A 81 -4.95 4.27 7.20
CA SER A 81 -4.83 5.74 7.22
C SER A 81 -4.34 6.34 5.90
N GLU A 82 -3.49 5.65 5.17
CA GLU A 82 -3.01 6.10 3.86
C GLU A 82 -4.16 6.24 2.85
N HIS A 83 -5.15 5.36 2.88
CA HIS A 83 -6.33 5.47 2.03
C HIS A 83 -7.25 6.61 2.44
N LEU A 84 -7.37 6.89 3.75
CA LEU A 84 -8.11 8.05 4.24
C LEU A 84 -7.50 9.36 3.74
N ILE A 85 -6.18 9.45 3.69
CA ILE A 85 -5.47 10.59 3.10
C ILE A 85 -5.81 10.72 1.61
N SER A 86 -5.77 9.63 0.85
CA SER A 86 -6.14 9.64 -0.57
C SER A 86 -7.57 10.12 -0.79
N HIS A 87 -8.52 9.64 0.02
CA HIS A 87 -9.91 10.09 -0.04
C HIS A 87 -10.09 11.57 0.32
N ALA A 88 -9.28 12.06 1.26
CA ALA A 88 -9.27 13.49 1.57
C ALA A 88 -8.73 14.32 0.41
N LEU A 89 -7.66 13.86 -0.25
CA LEU A 89 -7.10 14.51 -1.43
C LEU A 89 -8.12 14.56 -2.59
N ASP A 90 -8.89 13.48 -2.80
CA ASP A 90 -9.95 13.45 -3.81
C ASP A 90 -11.03 14.53 -3.61
N LYS A 91 -11.23 14.95 -2.35
CA LYS A 91 -12.22 15.98 -2.00
C LYS A 91 -11.67 17.40 -2.02
N ILE A 92 -10.38 17.56 -1.74
CA ILE A 92 -9.75 18.87 -1.53
C ILE A 92 -9.09 19.39 -2.79
N LEU A 93 -8.48 18.49 -3.58
CA LEU A 93 -7.79 18.87 -4.81
C LEU A 93 -8.77 19.16 -5.94
N GLU A 94 -8.54 20.25 -6.66
CA GLU A 94 -9.30 20.57 -7.86
C GLU A 94 -9.07 19.52 -8.97
N HIS A 95 -7.87 18.99 -9.05
CA HIS A 95 -7.47 17.93 -9.99
C HIS A 95 -6.78 16.78 -9.26
N PRO A 96 -7.55 15.84 -8.67
CA PRO A 96 -6.98 14.68 -8.00
C PRO A 96 -6.13 13.83 -8.95
N GLN A 97 -5.10 13.21 -8.41
CA GLN A 97 -4.27 12.27 -9.16
C GLN A 97 -4.87 10.86 -9.11
N LEU A 98 -4.29 9.94 -9.88
CA LEU A 98 -4.68 8.53 -9.83
C LEU A 98 -4.56 8.00 -8.40
N HIS A 99 -5.55 7.22 -7.99
CA HIS A 99 -5.66 6.65 -6.64
C HIS A 99 -4.34 6.04 -6.14
N GLY A 100 -3.72 5.16 -6.92
CA GLY A 100 -2.46 4.51 -6.54
C GLY A 100 -1.29 5.48 -6.35
N ILE A 101 -1.29 6.64 -7.00
CA ILE A 101 -0.27 7.68 -6.79
C ILE A 101 -0.49 8.36 -5.44
N GLN A 102 -1.71 8.77 -5.12
CA GLN A 102 -2.07 9.39 -3.85
C GLN A 102 -1.84 8.44 -2.68
N VAL A 103 -2.28 7.20 -2.82
CA VAL A 103 -2.08 6.14 -1.81
C VAL A 103 -0.59 5.84 -1.60
N GLY A 104 0.20 5.77 -2.65
CA GLY A 104 1.64 5.50 -2.53
C GLY A 104 2.39 6.61 -1.78
N ILE A 105 2.08 7.88 -2.06
CA ILE A 105 2.65 9.02 -1.33
C ILE A 105 2.20 8.99 0.14
N ALA A 106 0.92 8.79 0.38
CA ALA A 106 0.36 8.69 1.73
C ALA A 106 0.96 7.52 2.52
N THR A 107 1.23 6.40 1.85
CA THR A 107 1.89 5.23 2.46
C THR A 107 3.30 5.58 2.95
N TYR A 108 4.08 6.30 2.16
CA TYR A 108 5.39 6.76 2.61
C TYR A 108 5.27 7.66 3.85
N ILE A 109 4.40 8.65 3.81
CA ILE A 109 4.16 9.57 4.93
C ILE A 109 3.73 8.78 6.19
N MET A 110 2.76 7.89 6.06
CA MET A 110 2.26 7.12 7.20
C MET A 110 3.29 6.12 7.73
N SER A 111 4.13 5.54 6.89
CA SER A 111 5.22 4.68 7.36
C SER A 111 6.22 5.42 8.26
N VAL A 112 6.47 6.69 7.98
CA VAL A 112 7.30 7.56 8.82
C VAL A 112 6.57 7.91 10.12
N VAL A 113 5.29 8.28 10.05
CA VAL A 113 4.46 8.59 11.24
C VAL A 113 4.37 7.38 12.18
N GLN A 114 4.14 6.19 11.63
CA GLN A 114 4.10 4.94 12.37
C GLN A 114 5.46 4.49 12.88
N ASN A 115 6.55 5.10 12.38
CA ASN A 115 7.92 4.63 12.58
C ASN A 115 8.05 3.12 12.25
N HIS A 116 7.42 2.70 11.15
CA HIS A 116 7.29 1.30 10.77
C HIS A 116 7.69 1.08 9.31
N ARG A 117 8.81 0.40 9.10
CA ARG A 117 9.33 -0.04 7.79
C ARG A 117 9.43 1.06 6.73
N TYR A 118 9.59 2.33 7.13
CA TYR A 118 9.67 3.47 6.21
C TYR A 118 10.85 3.36 5.24
N VAL A 119 11.98 2.77 5.66
CA VAL A 119 13.13 2.53 4.78
C VAL A 119 12.76 1.56 3.66
N ARG A 120 12.05 0.48 3.97
CA ARG A 120 11.56 -0.49 2.98
C ARG A 120 10.59 0.13 2.00
N VAL A 121 9.61 0.89 2.50
CA VAL A 121 8.65 1.62 1.66
C VAL A 121 9.38 2.59 0.73
N CYS A 122 10.27 3.40 1.27
CA CYS A 122 11.06 4.36 0.49
C CYS A 122 11.89 3.66 -0.58
N THR A 123 12.57 2.56 -0.24
CA THR A 123 13.41 1.80 -1.17
C THR A 123 12.60 1.26 -2.35
N VAL A 124 11.43 0.67 -2.09
CA VAL A 124 10.56 0.14 -3.15
C VAL A 124 10.03 1.26 -4.04
N LEU A 125 9.55 2.36 -3.47
CA LEU A 125 9.03 3.48 -4.23
C LEU A 125 10.12 4.17 -5.07
N LYS A 126 11.34 4.26 -4.58
CA LYS A 126 12.49 4.76 -5.38
C LYS A 126 12.84 3.80 -6.51
N ARG A 127 13.01 2.53 -6.19
CA ARG A 127 13.43 1.48 -7.14
C ARG A 127 12.47 1.32 -8.31
N THR A 128 11.17 1.47 -8.06
CA THR A 128 10.13 1.39 -9.09
C THR A 128 9.99 2.65 -9.93
N GLY A 129 10.72 3.72 -9.62
CA GLY A 129 10.56 5.02 -10.27
C GLY A 129 9.29 5.77 -9.85
N PHE A 130 8.61 5.31 -8.78
CA PHE A 130 7.37 5.90 -8.32
C PHE A 130 7.51 7.37 -7.94
N PHE A 131 8.53 7.72 -7.15
CA PHE A 131 8.76 9.10 -6.74
C PHE A 131 9.14 10.01 -7.90
N ASP A 132 9.94 9.52 -8.84
CA ASP A 132 10.31 10.29 -10.04
C ASP A 132 9.09 10.59 -10.89
N TYR A 133 8.21 9.60 -11.08
CA TYR A 133 6.95 9.79 -11.78
C TYR A 133 6.03 10.76 -11.04
N ALA A 134 5.84 10.59 -9.74
CA ALA A 134 5.01 11.47 -8.92
C ALA A 134 5.49 12.93 -8.97
N ALA A 135 6.81 13.17 -8.99
CA ALA A 135 7.39 14.49 -9.11
C ALA A 135 7.02 15.19 -10.44
N THR A 136 6.80 14.43 -11.52
CA THR A 136 6.40 14.98 -12.82
C THR A 136 4.95 15.49 -12.85
N LEU A 137 4.12 15.10 -11.89
CA LEU A 137 2.69 15.40 -11.86
C LEU A 137 2.35 16.79 -11.28
N GLY A 138 3.37 17.50 -10.76
CA GLY A 138 3.19 18.87 -10.24
C GLY A 138 2.27 18.94 -9.01
N MET A 139 2.16 17.87 -8.25
CA MET A 139 1.43 17.85 -6.99
C MET A 139 2.08 18.80 -5.98
N ARG A 140 1.33 19.80 -5.51
CA ARG A 140 1.77 20.80 -4.54
C ARG A 140 0.79 20.88 -3.38
#